data_c6695b9e7484fb998b5eafdab3f6aee1
#
_entry.id   c6695b9e7484fb998b5eafdab3f6aee1
#
_cell.length_a   1.000
_cell.length_b   1.000
_cell.length_c   1.000
_cell.angle_alpha   90.00
_cell.angle_beta   90.00
_cell.angle_gamma   90.00
#
_symmetry.space_group_name_H-M   'P 1'
#
loop_
_entity.id
_entity.type
_entity.pdbx_description
1 polymer ?
#
loop_
_entity_poly.entity_id
_entity_poly.type
_entity_poly.pdbx_seq_one_letter_code
_entity_poly.pdbx_strand_id
1 'polypeptide(L)'
;MFKPVSSRVSFPEIDAGILNHWKDRDVFHRTETERKDSPLFMLFEGPPTANGSPGIHHVLARVFKDVICRYRTMKGYRVLRKGGWDTHGLAVELEVEKSLGLATKRDIEEYGIEKFNQKCRESVFHYLKEWETMTDRIGYWVDMDHPYVTLENEYIESGWWILKELWDKGLLYRDMRGTPHCPRCVTSLSSHEVALGYKEDTPDPSVFVKFRVETPPQSPSSQGGAESNDATSQGGEASDSPPFGKGGRGEFPPTSLPGPPRPGPCPVTLLSP
;
A
#
# COMPACT_ATOMS: atom_id res chain seq x y z
N MET A 1 48.90 -16.20 -14.23
CA MET A 1 49.38 -14.82 -14.37
C MET A 1 48.15 -13.92 -14.46
N PHE A 2 47.99 -12.97 -13.58
CA PHE A 2 46.85 -12.04 -13.61
C PHE A 2 47.03 -11.01 -14.73
N LYS A 3 45.94 -10.64 -15.39
CA LYS A 3 45.96 -9.57 -16.40
C LYS A 3 46.15 -8.21 -15.71
N PRO A 4 46.97 -7.31 -16.27
CA PRO A 4 47.11 -5.95 -15.73
C PRO A 4 45.75 -5.24 -15.77
N VAL A 5 45.41 -4.54 -14.68
CA VAL A 5 44.18 -3.78 -14.54
C VAL A 5 44.53 -2.30 -14.82
N SER A 6 43.71 -1.63 -15.65
CA SER A 6 43.85 -0.21 -15.92
C SER A 6 43.47 0.61 -14.66
N SER A 7 44.25 1.67 -14.39
CA SER A 7 43.92 2.65 -13.35
C SER A 7 42.79 3.59 -13.75
N ARG A 8 42.44 3.62 -15.05
CA ARG A 8 41.29 4.38 -15.58
C ARG A 8 40.16 3.41 -15.87
N VAL A 9 39.17 3.42 -15.01
CA VAL A 9 37.98 2.54 -15.08
C VAL A 9 36.74 3.37 -15.37
N SER A 10 36.00 2.98 -16.42
CA SER A 10 34.68 3.52 -16.71
C SER A 10 33.63 2.55 -16.17
N PHE A 11 33.01 2.84 -15.03
CA PHE A 11 31.97 1.99 -14.45
C PHE A 11 30.78 1.79 -15.39
N PRO A 12 30.27 2.79 -16.13
CA PRO A 12 29.16 2.58 -17.07
C PRO A 12 29.49 1.59 -18.20
N GLU A 13 30.74 1.54 -18.67
CA GLU A 13 31.16 0.59 -19.70
C GLU A 13 31.28 -0.83 -19.14
N ILE A 14 31.79 -0.97 -17.93
CA ILE A 14 31.86 -2.26 -17.24
C ILE A 14 30.45 -2.82 -17.00
N ASP A 15 29.55 -1.99 -16.48
CA ASP A 15 28.15 -2.38 -16.24
C ASP A 15 27.48 -2.86 -17.53
N ALA A 16 27.62 -2.10 -18.61
CA ALA A 16 27.08 -2.48 -19.92
C ALA A 16 27.65 -3.82 -20.41
N GLY A 17 28.95 -4.02 -20.25
CA GLY A 17 29.61 -5.29 -20.61
C GLY A 17 29.11 -6.47 -19.78
N ILE A 18 28.87 -6.28 -18.48
CA ILE A 18 28.33 -7.31 -17.60
C ILE A 18 26.88 -7.63 -17.94
N LEU A 19 26.04 -6.62 -18.19
CA LEU A 19 24.64 -6.81 -18.59
C LEU A 19 24.54 -7.60 -19.89
N ASN A 20 25.37 -7.28 -20.89
CA ASN A 20 25.43 -8.05 -22.14
C ASN A 20 25.85 -9.49 -21.89
N HIS A 21 26.89 -9.71 -21.08
CA HIS A 21 27.35 -11.06 -20.72
C HIS A 21 26.24 -11.88 -20.04
N TRP A 22 25.43 -11.26 -19.16
CA TRP A 22 24.33 -11.95 -18.52
C TRP A 22 23.23 -12.32 -19.50
N LYS A 23 22.92 -11.44 -20.46
CA LYS A 23 21.92 -11.68 -21.52
C LYS A 23 22.40 -12.79 -22.47
N ASP A 24 23.63 -12.72 -22.97
CA ASP A 24 24.20 -13.68 -23.91
C ASP A 24 24.26 -15.11 -23.35
N ARG A 25 24.40 -15.24 -22.04
CA ARG A 25 24.50 -16.53 -21.35
C ARG A 25 23.25 -16.94 -20.59
N ASP A 26 22.20 -16.18 -20.69
CA ASP A 26 20.93 -16.40 -19.97
C ASP A 26 21.12 -16.67 -18.46
N VAL A 27 21.99 -15.87 -17.84
CA VAL A 27 22.47 -16.14 -16.47
C VAL A 27 21.32 -16.15 -15.48
N PHE A 28 20.34 -15.26 -15.63
CA PHE A 28 19.20 -15.16 -14.71
C PHE A 28 18.36 -16.46 -14.72
N HIS A 29 17.85 -16.88 -15.87
CA HIS A 29 17.02 -18.10 -15.97
C HIS A 29 17.80 -19.37 -15.60
N ARG A 30 19.11 -19.40 -15.89
CA ARG A 30 19.97 -20.50 -15.44
C ARG A 30 20.03 -20.62 -13.93
N THR A 31 19.98 -19.51 -13.17
CA THR A 31 19.94 -19.59 -11.69
C THR A 31 18.73 -20.31 -11.16
N GLU A 32 17.62 -20.30 -11.90
CA GLU A 32 16.39 -20.99 -11.56
C GLU A 32 16.36 -22.44 -12.06
N THR A 33 16.76 -22.64 -13.31
CA THR A 33 16.68 -23.95 -13.97
C THR A 33 17.72 -24.94 -13.44
N GLU A 34 18.93 -24.49 -13.12
CA GLU A 34 19.98 -25.31 -12.53
C GLU A 34 19.71 -25.71 -11.06
N ARG A 35 18.68 -25.14 -10.43
CA ARG A 35 18.27 -25.37 -9.03
C ARG A 35 16.85 -25.91 -8.88
N LYS A 36 16.35 -26.63 -9.89
CA LYS A 36 14.95 -27.14 -9.88
C LYS A 36 14.60 -27.96 -8.64
N ASP A 37 15.54 -28.75 -8.14
CA ASP A 37 15.37 -29.64 -7.01
C ASP A 37 15.81 -29.02 -5.66
N SER A 38 16.19 -27.76 -5.67
CA SER A 38 16.62 -27.04 -4.47
C SER A 38 15.42 -26.47 -3.69
N PRO A 39 15.59 -26.17 -2.38
CA PRO A 39 14.55 -25.53 -1.60
C PRO A 39 14.05 -24.23 -2.25
N LEU A 40 12.74 -24.07 -2.31
CA LEU A 40 12.12 -22.92 -2.97
C LEU A 40 12.17 -21.67 -2.08
N PHE A 41 12.56 -20.55 -2.66
CA PHE A 41 12.36 -19.22 -2.12
C PHE A 41 11.64 -18.39 -3.20
N MET A 42 10.54 -17.77 -2.86
CA MET A 42 9.71 -17.03 -3.82
C MET A 42 9.63 -15.55 -3.43
N LEU A 43 9.81 -14.68 -4.41
CA LEU A 43 9.58 -13.24 -4.32
C LEU A 43 8.53 -12.84 -5.35
N PHE A 44 7.46 -12.21 -4.87
CA PHE A 44 6.58 -11.41 -5.70
C PHE A 44 6.98 -9.95 -5.55
N GLU A 45 7.20 -9.25 -6.66
CA GLU A 45 7.47 -7.81 -6.65
C GLU A 45 6.27 -7.08 -6.02
N GLY A 46 6.55 -6.12 -5.09
CA GLY A 46 5.56 -5.15 -4.69
C GLY A 46 5.37 -4.19 -5.87
N PRO A 47 4.25 -4.26 -6.60
CA PRO A 47 4.17 -3.68 -7.94
C PRO A 47 4.21 -2.16 -7.84
N PRO A 48 5.10 -1.50 -8.60
CA PRO A 48 5.03 -0.06 -8.71
C PRO A 48 3.77 0.34 -9.49
N THR A 49 3.20 1.48 -9.13
CA THR A 49 2.11 2.06 -9.92
C THR A 49 2.71 2.65 -11.21
N ALA A 50 2.23 2.18 -12.36
CA ALA A 50 2.73 2.60 -13.65
C ALA A 50 2.06 3.91 -14.11
N ASN A 51 2.07 4.94 -13.27
CA ASN A 51 1.45 6.25 -13.49
C ASN A 51 2.46 7.40 -13.68
N GLY A 52 3.75 7.07 -13.83
CA GLY A 52 4.82 8.04 -14.01
C GLY A 52 6.17 7.39 -14.23
N SER A 53 7.15 8.20 -14.63
CA SER A 53 8.53 7.75 -14.84
C SER A 53 9.20 7.30 -13.55
N PRO A 54 10.05 6.26 -13.60
CA PRO A 54 10.73 5.74 -12.42
C PRO A 54 11.76 6.73 -11.86
N GLY A 55 11.81 6.89 -10.54
CA GLY A 55 12.79 7.70 -9.83
C GLY A 55 13.85 6.89 -9.09
N ILE A 56 14.87 7.57 -8.55
CA ILE A 56 16.00 6.95 -7.84
C ILE A 56 15.58 6.14 -6.60
N HIS A 57 14.51 6.53 -5.92
CA HIS A 57 13.96 5.82 -4.78
C HIS A 57 13.43 4.43 -5.16
N HIS A 58 12.93 4.26 -6.39
CA HIS A 58 12.53 2.96 -6.91
C HIS A 58 13.73 2.05 -7.15
N VAL A 59 14.87 2.59 -7.58
CA VAL A 59 16.13 1.86 -7.71
C VAL A 59 16.57 1.33 -6.36
N LEU A 60 16.56 2.17 -5.32
CA LEU A 60 16.95 1.77 -3.97
C LEU A 60 16.09 0.60 -3.45
N ALA A 61 14.76 0.69 -3.59
CA ALA A 61 13.86 -0.37 -3.19
C ALA A 61 14.15 -1.72 -3.90
N ARG A 62 14.47 -1.67 -5.20
CA ARG A 62 14.82 -2.85 -5.99
C ARG A 62 16.16 -3.46 -5.61
N VAL A 63 17.16 -2.63 -5.32
CA VAL A 63 18.46 -3.11 -4.85
C VAL A 63 18.34 -3.94 -3.58
N PHE A 64 17.55 -3.50 -2.59
CA PHE A 64 17.33 -4.28 -1.38
C PHE A 64 16.70 -5.65 -1.66
N LYS A 65 15.72 -5.73 -2.52
CA LYS A 65 15.07 -6.99 -2.90
C LYS A 65 16.05 -7.91 -3.64
N ASP A 66 16.79 -7.35 -4.58
CA ASP A 66 17.74 -8.11 -5.40
C ASP A 66 18.88 -8.70 -4.56
N VAL A 67 19.44 -7.95 -3.62
CA VAL A 67 20.48 -8.45 -2.70
C VAL A 67 20.01 -9.68 -1.94
N ILE A 68 18.79 -9.65 -1.40
CA ILE A 68 18.22 -10.79 -0.67
C ILE A 68 18.04 -12.00 -1.59
N CYS A 69 17.50 -11.79 -2.77
CA CYS A 69 17.30 -12.86 -3.75
C CYS A 69 18.62 -13.46 -4.25
N ARG A 70 19.62 -12.63 -4.56
CA ARG A 70 20.97 -13.11 -4.95
C ARG A 70 21.64 -13.87 -3.81
N TYR A 71 21.54 -13.37 -2.59
CA TYR A 71 22.05 -14.07 -1.42
C TYR A 71 21.40 -15.45 -1.26
N ARG A 72 20.09 -15.56 -1.38
CA ARG A 72 19.38 -16.84 -1.32
C ARG A 72 19.81 -17.78 -2.45
N THR A 73 19.98 -17.27 -3.66
CA THR A 73 20.51 -18.04 -4.79
C THR A 73 21.92 -18.59 -4.49
N MET A 74 22.80 -17.77 -3.95
CA MET A 74 24.16 -18.19 -3.54
C MET A 74 24.14 -19.21 -2.40
N LYS A 75 23.13 -19.18 -1.55
CA LYS A 75 22.90 -20.18 -0.48
C LYS A 75 22.30 -21.49 -0.99
N GLY A 76 22.11 -21.64 -2.30
CA GLY A 76 21.63 -22.87 -2.93
C GLY A 76 20.11 -22.98 -3.05
N TYR A 77 19.35 -21.91 -2.82
CA TYR A 77 17.91 -21.92 -3.03
C TYR A 77 17.56 -21.74 -4.52
N ARG A 78 16.46 -22.37 -4.94
CA ARG A 78 15.75 -21.99 -6.16
C ARG A 78 14.96 -20.74 -5.85
N VAL A 79 15.31 -19.61 -6.47
CA VAL A 79 14.67 -18.31 -6.20
C VAL A 79 13.82 -17.90 -7.39
N LEU A 80 12.49 -18.04 -7.25
CA LEU A 80 11.55 -17.54 -8.23
C LEU A 80 11.20 -16.09 -7.91
N ARG A 81 11.31 -15.22 -8.91
CA ARG A 81 11.17 -13.77 -8.76
C ARG A 81 10.17 -13.27 -9.78
N LYS A 82 8.91 -13.11 -9.35
CA LYS A 82 7.83 -12.70 -10.25
C LYS A 82 7.68 -11.18 -10.24
N GLY A 83 7.80 -10.57 -11.40
CA GLY A 83 7.50 -9.17 -11.63
C GLY A 83 6.01 -8.86 -11.46
N GLY A 84 5.67 -7.59 -11.27
CA GLY A 84 4.28 -7.16 -11.15
C GLY A 84 4.10 -5.68 -11.41
N TRP A 85 2.86 -5.32 -11.82
CA TRP A 85 2.47 -3.96 -12.14
C TRP A 85 1.15 -3.61 -11.47
N ASP A 86 1.15 -2.49 -10.73
CA ASP A 86 -0.06 -1.84 -10.23
C ASP A 86 -0.59 -0.92 -11.34
N THR A 87 -1.73 -1.26 -11.91
CA THR A 87 -2.17 -0.71 -13.18
C THR A 87 -3.57 -0.10 -13.12
N HIS A 88 -4.14 0.09 -11.93
CA HIS A 88 -5.46 0.67 -11.78
C HIS A 88 -5.59 1.47 -10.47
N GLY A 89 -6.74 2.11 -10.27
CA GLY A 89 -7.07 2.87 -9.08
C GLY A 89 -6.77 4.35 -9.21
N LEU A 90 -6.96 5.06 -8.10
CA LEU A 90 -6.97 6.52 -8.04
C LEU A 90 -5.70 7.19 -8.58
N ALA A 91 -4.53 6.57 -8.39
CA ALA A 91 -3.27 7.14 -8.85
C ALA A 91 -3.18 7.24 -10.39
N VAL A 92 -3.69 6.22 -11.10
CA VAL A 92 -3.76 6.23 -12.57
C VAL A 92 -4.84 7.21 -13.05
N GLU A 93 -6.01 7.21 -12.39
CA GLU A 93 -7.11 8.09 -12.72
C GLU A 93 -6.72 9.57 -12.63
N LEU A 94 -6.04 9.98 -11.55
CA LEU A 94 -5.58 11.35 -11.35
C LEU A 94 -4.59 11.82 -12.41
N GLU A 95 -3.72 10.94 -12.89
CA GLU A 95 -2.79 11.29 -13.97
C GLU A 95 -3.54 11.51 -15.30
N VAL A 96 -4.52 10.66 -15.59
CA VAL A 96 -5.35 10.81 -16.80
C VAL A 96 -6.27 12.01 -16.71
N GLU A 97 -6.92 12.27 -15.56
CA GLU A 97 -7.69 13.49 -15.32
C GLU A 97 -6.86 14.74 -15.63
N LYS A 98 -5.65 14.79 -15.09
CA LYS A 98 -4.73 15.90 -15.30
C LYS A 98 -4.36 16.06 -16.78
N SER A 99 -4.10 14.97 -17.48
CA SER A 99 -3.75 14.98 -18.91
C SER A 99 -4.90 15.44 -19.80
N LEU A 100 -6.14 15.15 -19.41
CA LEU A 100 -7.36 15.53 -20.11
C LEU A 100 -7.92 16.89 -19.65
N GLY A 101 -7.37 17.49 -18.60
CA GLY A 101 -7.87 18.75 -18.02
C GLY A 101 -9.21 18.59 -17.28
N LEU A 102 -9.55 17.40 -16.83
CA LEU A 102 -10.76 17.12 -16.06
C LEU A 102 -10.53 17.48 -14.58
N ALA A 103 -11.49 18.16 -13.96
CA ALA A 103 -11.33 18.67 -12.58
C ALA A 103 -12.22 17.94 -11.56
N THR A 104 -13.33 17.37 -12.01
CA THR A 104 -14.33 16.76 -11.14
C THR A 104 -14.79 15.41 -11.68
N LYS A 105 -15.40 14.61 -10.79
CA LYS A 105 -16.02 13.34 -11.19
C LYS A 105 -17.11 13.53 -12.26
N ARG A 106 -17.84 14.64 -12.20
CA ARG A 106 -18.86 14.95 -13.19
C ARG A 106 -18.26 15.16 -14.59
N ASP A 107 -17.11 15.80 -14.68
CA ASP A 107 -16.40 15.97 -15.96
C ASP A 107 -16.02 14.62 -16.58
N ILE A 108 -15.65 13.62 -15.73
CA ILE A 108 -15.38 12.25 -16.18
C ILE A 108 -16.66 11.58 -16.72
N GLU A 109 -17.77 11.74 -16.01
CA GLU A 109 -19.07 11.20 -16.43
C GLU A 109 -19.52 11.82 -17.77
N GLU A 110 -19.36 13.14 -17.95
CA GLU A 110 -19.64 13.87 -19.18
C GLU A 110 -18.68 13.48 -20.34
N TYR A 111 -17.40 13.25 -20.03
CA TYR A 111 -16.41 12.72 -21.01
C TYR A 111 -16.76 11.31 -21.47
N GLY A 112 -17.34 10.51 -20.60
CA GLY A 112 -17.75 9.13 -20.80
C GLY A 112 -16.80 8.13 -20.13
N ILE A 113 -17.34 7.34 -19.21
CA ILE A 113 -16.62 6.39 -18.36
C ILE A 113 -15.80 5.39 -19.19
N GLU A 114 -16.37 4.84 -20.26
CA GLU A 114 -15.69 3.89 -21.13
C GLU A 114 -14.46 4.51 -21.81
N LYS A 115 -14.60 5.73 -22.34
CA LYS A 115 -13.50 6.47 -22.97
C LYS A 115 -12.41 6.82 -21.95
N PHE A 116 -12.81 7.19 -20.74
CA PHE A 116 -11.89 7.49 -19.65
C PHE A 116 -11.09 6.24 -19.24
N ASN A 117 -11.76 5.11 -19.05
CA ASN A 117 -11.12 3.83 -18.74
C ASN A 117 -10.15 3.38 -19.86
N GLN A 118 -10.51 3.60 -21.13
CA GLN A 118 -9.60 3.32 -22.23
C GLN A 118 -8.34 4.19 -22.16
N LYS A 119 -8.47 5.48 -21.82
CA LYS A 119 -7.33 6.38 -21.63
C LYS A 119 -6.46 5.96 -20.43
N CYS A 120 -7.06 5.48 -19.35
CA CYS A 120 -6.31 4.93 -18.22
C CYS A 120 -5.47 3.71 -18.64
N ARG A 121 -6.03 2.78 -19.40
CA ARG A 121 -5.31 1.62 -19.94
C ARG A 121 -4.14 2.04 -20.84
N GLU A 122 -4.36 2.99 -21.73
CA GLU A 122 -3.31 3.51 -22.63
C GLU A 122 -2.18 4.18 -21.84
N SER A 123 -2.50 4.97 -20.83
CA SER A 123 -1.53 5.67 -19.97
C SER A 123 -0.61 4.69 -19.24
N VAL A 124 -1.16 3.64 -18.66
CA VAL A 124 -0.39 2.61 -17.94
C VAL A 124 0.70 2.01 -18.82
N PHE A 125 0.36 1.59 -20.04
CA PHE A 125 1.31 0.95 -20.94
C PHE A 125 2.38 1.92 -21.49
N HIS A 126 2.13 3.22 -21.45
CA HIS A 126 3.12 4.21 -21.85
C HIS A 126 4.35 4.21 -20.91
N TYR A 127 4.16 4.19 -19.61
CA TYR A 127 5.25 4.22 -18.64
C TYR A 127 5.95 2.86 -18.45
N LEU A 128 5.29 1.77 -18.79
CA LEU A 128 5.80 0.41 -18.59
C LEU A 128 7.18 0.23 -19.22
N LYS A 129 7.38 0.71 -20.44
CA LYS A 129 8.64 0.61 -21.18
C LYS A 129 9.80 1.33 -20.48
N GLU A 130 9.56 2.46 -19.85
CA GLU A 130 10.58 3.19 -19.09
C GLU A 130 11.00 2.40 -17.85
N TRP A 131 10.02 1.79 -17.17
CA TRP A 131 10.25 0.94 -16.02
C TRP A 131 11.03 -0.34 -16.36
N GLU A 132 10.73 -0.97 -17.46
CA GLU A 132 11.47 -2.13 -17.97
C GLU A 132 12.91 -1.74 -18.31
N THR A 133 13.10 -0.62 -19.01
CA THR A 133 14.42 -0.10 -19.36
C THR A 133 15.26 0.18 -18.12
N MET A 134 14.68 0.80 -17.09
CA MET A 134 15.35 1.04 -15.82
C MET A 134 15.69 -0.28 -15.12
N THR A 135 14.75 -1.23 -15.07
CA THR A 135 14.93 -2.55 -14.46
C THR A 135 16.12 -3.29 -15.06
N ASP A 136 16.19 -3.31 -16.39
CA ASP A 136 17.30 -3.86 -17.15
C ASP A 136 18.61 -3.13 -16.84
N ARG A 137 18.58 -1.81 -16.87
CA ARG A 137 19.79 -0.97 -16.71
C ARG A 137 20.43 -1.11 -15.34
N ILE A 138 19.64 -1.29 -14.27
CA ILE A 138 20.16 -1.49 -12.91
C ILE A 138 20.55 -2.95 -12.65
N GLY A 139 20.33 -3.86 -13.61
CA GLY A 139 20.64 -5.28 -13.47
C GLY A 139 19.80 -6.00 -12.44
N TYR A 140 18.57 -5.54 -12.20
CA TYR A 140 17.64 -6.20 -11.28
C TYR A 140 17.09 -7.47 -11.91
N TRP A 141 17.35 -8.61 -11.29
CA TRP A 141 16.89 -9.90 -11.76
C TRP A 141 15.47 -10.20 -11.27
N VAL A 142 14.53 -10.09 -12.17
CA VAL A 142 13.11 -10.39 -11.94
C VAL A 142 12.46 -10.84 -13.25
N ASP A 143 11.56 -11.80 -13.17
CA ASP A 143 10.80 -12.27 -14.35
C ASP A 143 9.78 -11.19 -14.75
N MET A 144 10.09 -10.49 -15.84
CA MET A 144 9.24 -9.47 -16.46
C MET A 144 8.56 -9.99 -17.73
N ASP A 145 8.88 -11.21 -18.17
CA ASP A 145 8.24 -11.84 -19.32
C ASP A 145 6.84 -12.36 -18.94
N HIS A 146 6.66 -12.73 -17.68
CA HIS A 146 5.39 -13.22 -17.14
C HIS A 146 5.00 -12.46 -15.84
N PRO A 147 4.92 -11.12 -15.87
CA PRO A 147 4.55 -10.35 -14.70
C PRO A 147 3.06 -10.60 -14.36
N TYR A 148 2.68 -10.40 -13.11
CA TYR A 148 1.26 -10.21 -12.81
C TYR A 148 0.88 -8.74 -13.00
N VAL A 149 -0.30 -8.52 -13.55
CA VAL A 149 -0.80 -7.18 -13.85
C VAL A 149 -2.17 -7.03 -13.19
N THR A 150 -2.32 -6.03 -12.33
CA THR A 150 -3.50 -5.96 -11.45
C THR A 150 -4.82 -5.69 -12.19
N LEU A 151 -4.77 -5.17 -13.43
CA LEU A 151 -5.95 -4.98 -14.28
C LEU A 151 -6.37 -6.24 -15.05
N GLU A 152 -5.53 -7.29 -15.05
CA GLU A 152 -5.82 -8.53 -15.78
C GLU A 152 -6.86 -9.38 -15.04
N ASN A 153 -7.68 -10.08 -15.82
CA ASN A 153 -8.77 -10.89 -15.26
C ASN A 153 -8.27 -12.00 -14.33
N GLU A 154 -7.16 -12.65 -14.65
CA GLU A 154 -6.57 -13.70 -13.81
C GLU A 154 -6.18 -13.19 -12.42
N TYR A 155 -5.67 -11.95 -12.34
CA TYR A 155 -5.37 -11.32 -11.06
C TYR A 155 -6.64 -11.01 -10.28
N ILE A 156 -7.63 -10.43 -10.94
CA ILE A 156 -8.93 -10.07 -10.35
C ILE A 156 -9.64 -11.32 -9.86
N GLU A 157 -9.67 -12.39 -10.66
CA GLU A 157 -10.26 -13.67 -10.30
C GLU A 157 -9.58 -14.29 -9.05
N SER A 158 -8.25 -14.25 -9.00
CA SER A 158 -7.49 -14.69 -7.84
C SER A 158 -7.86 -13.90 -6.58
N GLY A 159 -8.02 -12.58 -6.71
CA GLY A 159 -8.48 -11.71 -5.63
C GLY A 159 -9.88 -12.09 -5.13
N TRP A 160 -10.82 -12.33 -6.04
CA TRP A 160 -12.17 -12.78 -5.69
C TRP A 160 -12.19 -14.16 -5.04
N TRP A 161 -11.35 -15.06 -5.52
CA TRP A 161 -11.20 -16.38 -4.89
C TRP A 161 -10.71 -16.25 -3.44
N ILE A 162 -9.69 -15.43 -3.18
CA ILE A 162 -9.19 -15.18 -1.83
C ILE A 162 -10.29 -14.59 -0.93
N LEU A 163 -11.04 -13.59 -1.42
CA LEU A 163 -12.14 -12.99 -0.66
C LEU A 163 -13.22 -14.01 -0.34
N LYS A 164 -13.54 -14.91 -1.27
CA LYS A 164 -14.49 -16.01 -1.04
C LYS A 164 -14.00 -16.95 0.05
N GLU A 165 -12.73 -17.38 0.01
CA GLU A 165 -12.13 -18.21 1.03
C GLU A 165 -12.18 -17.57 2.43
N LEU A 166 -11.90 -16.27 2.51
CA LEU A 166 -11.99 -15.53 3.78
C LEU A 166 -13.44 -15.43 4.28
N TRP A 167 -14.38 -15.25 3.37
CA TRP A 167 -15.80 -15.24 3.70
C TRP A 167 -16.26 -16.59 4.24
N ASP A 168 -15.94 -17.68 3.55
CA ASP A 168 -16.32 -19.03 3.93
C ASP A 168 -15.72 -19.42 5.30
N LYS A 169 -14.56 -18.89 5.65
CA LYS A 169 -13.91 -19.04 6.96
C LYS A 169 -14.46 -18.10 8.05
N GLY A 170 -15.40 -17.22 7.73
CA GLY A 170 -15.97 -16.26 8.68
C GLY A 170 -14.99 -15.13 9.10
N LEU A 171 -13.92 -14.93 8.34
CA LEU A 171 -12.90 -13.91 8.62
C LEU A 171 -13.24 -12.55 7.97
N LEU A 172 -14.16 -12.53 7.01
CA LEU A 172 -14.67 -11.31 6.38
C LEU A 172 -16.03 -10.97 6.98
N TYR A 173 -16.18 -9.78 7.54
CA TYR A 173 -17.40 -9.30 8.16
C TYR A 173 -17.67 -7.84 7.78
N ARG A 174 -18.90 -7.40 7.94
CA ARG A 174 -19.31 -6.03 7.69
C ARG A 174 -19.22 -5.21 8.98
N ASP A 175 -18.52 -4.08 8.90
CA ASP A 175 -18.37 -3.17 10.04
C ASP A 175 -18.38 -1.72 9.58
N MET A 176 -18.43 -0.77 10.55
CA MET A 176 -18.33 0.65 10.30
C MET A 176 -17.00 1.20 10.81
N ARG A 177 -16.34 1.99 9.98
CA ARG A 177 -15.09 2.65 10.32
C ARG A 177 -15.10 4.10 9.85
N GLY A 178 -14.65 5.03 10.70
CA GLY A 178 -14.34 6.39 10.27
C GLY A 178 -13.15 6.40 9.30
N THR A 179 -13.35 6.93 8.10
CA THR A 179 -12.30 7.07 7.09
C THR A 179 -12.25 8.50 6.57
N PRO A 180 -11.07 9.04 6.24
CA PRO A 180 -10.97 10.29 5.49
C PRO A 180 -11.72 10.14 4.16
N HIS A 181 -12.44 11.18 3.76
CA HIS A 181 -13.17 11.20 2.50
C HIS A 181 -12.78 12.42 1.67
N CYS A 182 -12.42 12.22 0.41
CA CYS A 182 -12.12 13.31 -0.50
C CYS A 182 -13.38 13.78 -1.21
N PRO A 183 -13.83 15.02 -1.00
CA PRO A 183 -15.03 15.54 -1.67
C PRO A 183 -14.84 15.76 -3.17
N ARG A 184 -13.60 15.96 -3.63
CA ARG A 184 -13.28 16.10 -5.07
C ARG A 184 -13.40 14.76 -5.80
N CYS A 185 -12.75 13.72 -5.26
CA CYS A 185 -12.73 12.38 -5.88
C CYS A 185 -13.97 11.55 -5.50
N VAL A 186 -14.76 12.03 -4.51
CA VAL A 186 -15.96 11.35 -3.98
C VAL A 186 -15.65 9.91 -3.55
N THR A 187 -14.52 9.71 -2.89
CA THR A 187 -14.07 8.40 -2.41
C THR A 187 -13.40 8.48 -1.05
N SER A 188 -13.42 7.39 -0.31
CA SER A 188 -12.64 7.24 0.91
C SER A 188 -11.16 7.09 0.58
N LEU A 189 -10.31 7.72 1.39
CA LEU A 189 -8.87 7.72 1.20
C LEU A 189 -8.18 6.73 2.13
N SER A 190 -7.16 6.09 1.64
CA SER A 190 -6.19 5.36 2.46
C SER A 190 -5.24 6.32 3.18
N SER A 191 -4.54 5.83 4.22
CA SER A 191 -3.52 6.62 4.90
C SER A 191 -2.39 7.09 3.98
N HIS A 192 -2.08 6.31 2.95
CA HIS A 192 -1.09 6.65 1.93
C HIS A 192 -1.50 7.86 1.09
N GLU A 193 -2.75 7.86 0.65
CA GLU A 193 -3.31 8.95 -0.17
C GLU A 193 -3.45 10.24 0.64
N VAL A 194 -3.81 10.16 1.92
CA VAL A 194 -3.85 11.33 2.82
C VAL A 194 -2.45 11.94 3.00
N ALA A 195 -1.41 11.11 3.14
CA ALA A 195 -0.04 11.59 3.31
C ALA A 195 0.52 12.33 2.09
N LEU A 196 0.03 12.02 0.88
CA LEU A 196 0.46 12.66 -0.36
C LEU A 196 -0.19 14.03 -0.61
N GLY A 197 -1.29 14.33 0.06
CA GLY A 197 -2.11 15.52 -0.19
C GLY A 197 -2.17 16.54 0.96
N TYR A 198 -1.27 16.44 1.94
CA TYR A 198 -1.27 17.36 3.07
C TYR A 198 -0.97 18.79 2.63
N LYS A 199 -1.81 19.72 3.05
CA LYS A 199 -1.65 21.15 2.80
C LYS A 199 -1.74 21.87 4.14
N GLU A 200 -0.64 22.55 4.49
CA GLU A 200 -0.58 23.40 5.69
C GLU A 200 -1.44 24.66 5.52
N ASP A 201 -1.86 25.24 6.62
CA ASP A 201 -2.62 26.51 6.68
C ASP A 201 -3.94 26.50 5.90
N THR A 202 -4.61 25.35 5.82
CA THR A 202 -5.96 25.29 5.25
C THR A 202 -6.97 25.65 6.33
N PRO A 203 -7.75 26.73 6.18
CA PRO A 203 -8.77 27.10 7.14
C PRO A 203 -9.95 26.11 7.05
N ASP A 204 -10.17 25.38 8.11
CA ASP A 204 -11.31 24.46 8.26
C ASP A 204 -12.20 24.89 9.41
N PRO A 205 -13.54 24.83 9.29
CA PRO A 205 -14.44 25.10 10.38
C PRO A 205 -14.32 24.04 11.47
N SER A 206 -14.09 24.46 12.71
CA SER A 206 -14.01 23.56 13.87
C SER A 206 -15.34 23.55 14.63
N VAL A 207 -15.71 22.40 15.12
CA VAL A 207 -16.89 22.24 15.98
C VAL A 207 -16.46 21.65 17.33
N PHE A 208 -16.79 22.37 18.41
CA PHE A 208 -16.62 21.89 19.78
C PHE A 208 -17.98 21.40 20.30
N VAL A 209 -18.12 20.09 20.44
CA VAL A 209 -19.34 19.47 20.98
C VAL A 209 -19.19 19.26 22.47
N LYS A 210 -20.09 19.86 23.25
CA LYS A 210 -20.17 19.65 24.71
C LYS A 210 -21.13 18.52 25.01
N PHE A 211 -20.66 17.49 25.67
CA PHE A 211 -21.49 16.42 26.20
C PHE A 211 -21.75 16.67 27.68
N ARG A 212 -23.00 16.45 28.09
CA ARG A 212 -23.35 16.48 29.50
C ARG A 212 -22.80 15.19 30.15
N VAL A 213 -22.00 15.34 31.19
CA VAL A 213 -21.58 14.20 31.99
C VAL A 213 -22.73 13.84 32.93
N GLU A 214 -23.31 12.68 32.76
CA GLU A 214 -24.27 12.12 33.70
C GLU A 214 -23.46 11.38 34.77
N THR A 215 -23.50 11.91 36.00
CA THR A 215 -22.93 11.21 37.16
C THR A 215 -23.78 9.96 37.39
N PRO A 216 -23.17 8.76 37.44
CA PRO A 216 -23.91 7.55 37.80
C PRO A 216 -24.58 7.77 39.16
N PRO A 217 -25.79 7.22 39.37
CA PRO A 217 -26.47 7.36 40.64
C PRO A 217 -25.53 6.89 41.75
N GLN A 218 -25.27 7.79 42.72
CA GLN A 218 -24.44 7.45 43.85
C GLN A 218 -25.06 6.24 44.58
N SER A 219 -24.30 5.17 44.67
CA SER A 219 -24.65 4.10 45.59
C SER A 219 -24.84 4.72 46.97
N PRO A 220 -25.87 4.35 47.75
CA PRO A 220 -26.08 4.92 49.05
C PRO A 220 -24.82 4.71 49.91
N SER A 221 -24.08 5.79 50.12
CA SER A 221 -22.93 5.78 51.00
C SER A 221 -23.45 5.58 52.44
N SER A 222 -22.93 4.55 53.08
CA SER A 222 -23.00 4.40 54.53
C SER A 222 -22.56 5.71 55.20
N GLN A 223 -23.45 6.28 56.02
CA GLN A 223 -23.16 7.43 56.84
C GLN A 223 -21.99 7.15 57.76
N GLY A 224 -20.98 8.00 57.72
CA GLY A 224 -19.90 8.06 58.70
C GLY A 224 -19.23 9.42 58.54
N GLY A 225 -19.55 10.31 59.48
CA GLY A 225 -19.14 11.70 59.47
C GLY A 225 -17.66 11.96 59.68
N ALA A 226 -17.21 13.10 59.23
CA ALA A 226 -16.28 14.01 59.93
C ALA A 226 -16.21 15.34 59.19
N GLU A 227 -16.28 16.39 60.01
CA GLU A 227 -16.27 17.80 59.65
C GLU A 227 -14.94 18.34 59.17
N SER A 228 -15.06 19.46 58.46
CA SER A 228 -14.17 20.65 58.40
C SER A 228 -12.80 20.53 57.71
N ASN A 229 -12.48 21.35 56.75
CA ASN A 229 -12.02 22.73 56.88
C ASN A 229 -11.74 23.40 55.52
N ASP A 230 -12.15 24.61 55.54
CA ASP A 230 -11.88 25.74 54.68
C ASP A 230 -10.40 25.92 54.33
N ALA A 231 -10.09 26.20 53.06
CA ALA A 231 -8.93 27.01 52.69
C ALA A 231 -9.05 27.54 51.25
N THR A 232 -9.30 28.77 51.23
CA THR A 232 -9.19 29.83 50.21
C THR A 232 -8.02 29.71 49.22
N SER A 233 -8.34 29.99 47.97
CA SER A 233 -7.66 30.87 46.97
C SER A 233 -6.19 30.66 46.63
N GLN A 234 -5.84 30.61 45.41
CA GLN A 234 -5.25 31.67 44.55
C GLN A 234 -4.72 31.11 43.24
N GLY A 235 -4.94 31.87 42.24
CA GLY A 235 -4.63 31.73 40.86
C GLY A 235 -3.18 31.36 40.54
N GLY A 236 -3.04 30.75 39.41
CA GLY A 236 -1.81 30.44 38.74
C GLY A 236 -2.08 30.16 37.25
N GLU A 237 -1.40 30.93 36.47
CA GLU A 237 -1.52 31.07 35.02
C GLU A 237 -1.42 29.78 34.23
N ALA A 238 -2.11 29.74 33.11
CA ALA A 238 -2.06 28.75 32.06
C ALA A 238 -0.67 28.70 31.44
N SER A 239 -0.08 27.53 31.37
CA SER A 239 0.98 27.23 30.40
C SER A 239 0.51 26.13 29.49
N ASP A 240 0.44 26.49 28.19
CA ASP A 240 0.23 25.61 27.06
C ASP A 240 1.27 24.50 27.02
N SER A 241 0.83 23.29 26.93
CA SER A 241 1.33 22.22 26.03
C SER A 241 0.73 20.86 26.42
N PRO A 242 0.12 20.10 25.53
CA PRO A 242 -0.34 18.77 25.85
C PRO A 242 0.81 17.75 25.73
N PRO A 243 0.99 16.86 26.69
CA PRO A 243 1.95 15.79 26.56
C PRO A 243 1.36 14.64 25.75
N PHE A 244 1.96 14.33 24.60
CA PHE A 244 1.79 13.05 23.94
C PHE A 244 2.44 11.95 24.77
N GLY A 245 1.64 11.27 25.58
CA GLY A 245 2.05 10.08 26.34
C GLY A 245 2.03 8.85 25.42
N LYS A 246 3.15 8.14 25.39
CA LYS A 246 3.29 6.82 24.76
C LYS A 246 2.27 5.85 25.37
N GLY A 247 1.42 5.25 24.50
CA GLY A 247 0.39 4.32 24.90
C GLY A 247 0.94 3.05 25.53
N GLY A 248 0.54 2.82 26.78
CA GLY A 248 0.65 1.53 27.44
C GLY A 248 -0.43 0.58 26.88
N ARG A 249 -0.05 -0.68 26.70
CA ARG A 249 -0.97 -1.77 26.37
C ARG A 249 -1.91 -1.99 27.55
N GLY A 250 -3.17 -1.61 27.39
CA GLY A 250 -4.24 -2.01 28.29
C GLY A 250 -4.78 -3.37 27.87
N GLU A 251 -4.60 -4.38 28.68
CA GLU A 251 -5.32 -5.65 28.56
C GLU A 251 -6.79 -5.42 28.93
N PHE A 252 -7.68 -5.67 27.98
CA PHE A 252 -9.11 -5.74 28.23
C PHE A 252 -9.48 -7.18 28.62
N PRO A 253 -10.29 -7.39 29.67
CA PRO A 253 -10.78 -8.72 29.98
C PRO A 253 -11.74 -9.20 28.88
N PRO A 254 -11.82 -10.52 28.60
CA PRO A 254 -12.69 -11.07 27.58
C PRO A 254 -14.15 -10.94 28.02
N THR A 255 -14.88 -10.02 27.40
CA THR A 255 -16.33 -10.00 27.44
C THR A 255 -16.84 -10.97 26.39
N SER A 256 -17.51 -12.03 26.87
CA SER A 256 -18.25 -12.96 26.01
C SER A 256 -19.42 -12.24 25.36
N LEU A 257 -19.22 -11.76 24.14
CA LEU A 257 -20.31 -11.30 23.28
C LEU A 257 -20.98 -12.50 22.64
N PRO A 258 -22.32 -12.51 22.54
CA PRO A 258 -23.02 -13.55 21.77
C PRO A 258 -22.57 -13.52 20.32
N GLY A 259 -22.28 -14.68 19.74
CA GLY A 259 -21.82 -14.81 18.38
C GLY A 259 -22.78 -14.18 17.38
N PRO A 260 -22.27 -13.68 16.25
CA PRO A 260 -23.10 -13.03 15.24
C PRO A 260 -24.13 -14.02 14.68
N PRO A 261 -25.34 -13.57 14.32
CA PRO A 261 -26.34 -14.40 13.67
C PRO A 261 -25.77 -14.92 12.34
N ARG A 262 -26.00 -16.21 12.07
CA ARG A 262 -25.60 -16.81 10.79
C ARG A 262 -26.28 -16.06 9.64
N PRO A 263 -25.52 -15.57 8.64
CA PRO A 263 -26.12 -14.88 7.51
C PRO A 263 -26.97 -15.87 6.69
N GLY A 264 -28.20 -15.51 6.43
CA GLY A 264 -29.02 -16.14 5.41
C GLY A 264 -28.42 -15.89 4.02
N PRO A 265 -28.76 -16.72 3.00
CA PRO A 265 -28.20 -16.54 1.67
C PRO A 265 -28.56 -15.17 1.10
N CYS A 266 -27.55 -14.37 0.84
CA CYS A 266 -27.70 -13.09 0.18
C CYS A 266 -27.78 -13.32 -1.34
N PRO A 267 -28.79 -12.81 -2.06
CA PRO A 267 -28.81 -12.90 -3.51
C PRO A 267 -27.74 -11.96 -4.08
N VAL A 268 -26.69 -12.54 -4.63
CA VAL A 268 -25.71 -11.80 -5.43
C VAL A 268 -26.33 -11.59 -6.80
N THR A 269 -26.82 -10.39 -7.05
CA THR A 269 -27.19 -9.99 -8.41
C THR A 269 -25.89 -9.69 -9.15
N LEU A 270 -25.43 -10.64 -9.94
CA LEU A 270 -24.37 -10.44 -10.92
C LEU A 270 -24.91 -9.50 -12.02
N LEU A 271 -24.45 -8.28 -12.06
CA LEU A 271 -24.58 -7.46 -13.25
C LEU A 271 -23.64 -8.04 -14.29
N SER A 272 -24.21 -8.71 -15.27
CA SER A 272 -23.51 -9.18 -16.49
C SER A 272 -23.09 -7.97 -17.34
N PRO A 273 -22.05 -8.16 -18.19
CA PRO A 273 -21.30 -7.13 -18.89
C PRO A 273 -22.12 -6.24 -19.83
#